data_0e11c50b968f09678b44b6a77549ae65
#
_entry.id   0e11c50b968f09678b44b6a77549ae65
#
_cell.length_a   1.000
_cell.length_b   1.000
_cell.length_c   1.000
_cell.angle_alpha   90.00
_cell.angle_beta   90.00
_cell.angle_gamma   90.00
#
_symmetry.space_group_name_H-M   'P 1'
#
loop_
_entity.id
_entity.type
_entity.pdbx_description
1 polymer ?
#
loop_
_entity_poly.entity_id
_entity_poly.type
_entity_poly.pdbx_seq_one_letter_code
_entity_poly.pdbx_strand_id
1 'polypeptide(L)'
;MSEGSLAAARRFPGRQAEIEELAARDEEFRMLCNDFAEAKTMLRQWEASSSPTREQLCAEYQTLVEDLAGEIEVALDSRIGGR
;
A
#
# COMPACT_ATOMS: atom_id res chain seq x y z
N MET A 1 2.98 14.98 2.91
CA MET A 1 3.02 13.52 2.75
C MET A 1 2.40 13.16 1.41
N SER A 2 3.02 12.27 0.67
CA SER A 2 2.49 11.87 -0.61
C SER A 2 1.26 10.97 -0.44
N GLU A 3 0.52 10.79 -1.51
CA GLU A 3 -0.67 9.94 -1.46
C GLU A 3 -0.32 8.51 -1.10
N GLY A 4 0.81 8.01 -1.64
CA GLY A 4 1.24 6.66 -1.31
C GLY A 4 1.60 6.52 0.16
N SER A 5 2.37 7.47 0.69
CA SER A 5 2.73 7.45 2.11
C SER A 5 1.50 7.55 2.99
N LEU A 6 0.53 8.35 2.58
CA LEU A 6 -0.71 8.51 3.34
C LEU A 6 -1.50 7.20 3.38
N ALA A 7 -1.60 6.52 2.24
CA ALA A 7 -2.29 5.24 2.19
C ALA A 7 -1.62 4.21 3.10
N ALA A 8 -0.29 4.16 3.05
CA ALA A 8 0.46 3.26 3.92
C ALA A 8 0.24 3.59 5.39
N ALA A 9 0.24 4.87 5.73
CA ALA A 9 0.04 5.29 7.11
C ALA A 9 -1.35 4.90 7.62
N ARG A 10 -2.35 4.94 6.76
CA ARG A 10 -3.69 4.49 7.15
C ARG A 10 -3.75 3.00 7.40
N ARG A 11 -2.98 2.24 6.65
CA ARG A 11 -2.92 0.79 6.83
C ARG A 11 -2.12 0.41 8.08
N PHE A 12 -1.10 1.18 8.41
CA PHE A 12 -0.23 0.94 9.56
C PHE A 12 -0.20 2.18 10.45
N PRO A 13 -1.31 2.50 11.12
CA PRO A 13 -1.41 3.79 11.81
C PRO A 13 -0.39 3.96 12.95
N GLY A 14 0.08 2.87 13.52
CA GLY A 14 1.08 2.97 14.58
C GLY A 14 2.49 3.21 14.06
N ARG A 15 2.68 3.22 12.75
CA ARG A 15 4.02 3.35 12.18
C ARG A 15 4.14 4.54 11.24
N GLN A 16 3.30 5.55 11.42
CA GLN A 16 3.28 6.69 10.51
C GLN A 16 4.64 7.39 10.43
N ALA A 17 5.29 7.60 11.57
CA ALA A 17 6.59 8.28 11.59
C ALA A 17 7.63 7.48 10.84
N GLU A 18 7.63 6.16 11.01
CA GLU A 18 8.58 5.30 10.29
C GLU A 18 8.33 5.35 8.78
N ILE A 19 7.07 5.36 8.38
CA ILE A 19 6.73 5.43 6.96
C ILE A 19 7.21 6.75 6.38
N GLU A 20 6.98 7.85 7.06
CA GLU A 20 7.41 9.15 6.58
C GLU A 20 8.92 9.22 6.46
N GLU A 21 9.62 8.71 7.47
CA GLU A 21 11.07 8.74 7.46
C GLU A 21 11.63 7.90 6.32
N LEU A 22 11.14 6.68 6.16
CA LEU A 22 11.66 5.82 5.12
C LEU A 22 11.32 6.34 3.73
N ALA A 23 10.10 6.86 3.55
CA ALA A 23 9.69 7.41 2.26
C ALA A 23 10.53 8.64 1.89
N ALA A 24 11.00 9.39 2.88
CA ALA A 24 11.80 10.58 2.61
C ALA A 24 13.18 10.25 2.05
N ARG A 25 13.71 9.07 2.36
CA ARG A 25 15.09 8.74 2.00
C ARG A 25 15.24 7.51 1.11
N ASP A 26 14.15 6.80 0.82
CA ASP A 26 14.22 5.56 0.06
C ASP A 26 13.21 5.62 -1.07
N GLU A 27 13.72 5.81 -2.29
CA GLU A 27 12.85 5.95 -3.44
C GLU A 27 12.07 4.67 -3.73
N GLU A 28 12.70 3.51 -3.56
CA GLU A 28 12.02 2.25 -3.80
C GLU A 28 10.84 2.08 -2.85
N PHE A 29 11.03 2.48 -1.60
CA PHE A 29 9.94 2.41 -0.64
C PHE A 29 8.81 3.35 -1.03
N ARG A 30 9.15 4.57 -1.52
CA ARG A 30 8.13 5.49 -1.99
C ARG A 30 7.32 4.90 -3.12
N MET A 31 8.01 4.24 -4.06
CA MET A 31 7.33 3.61 -5.19
C MET A 31 6.42 2.49 -4.72
N LEU A 32 6.87 1.72 -3.75
CA LEU A 32 6.05 0.65 -3.19
C LEU A 32 4.78 1.20 -2.56
N CYS A 33 4.89 2.29 -1.81
CA CYS A 33 3.72 2.93 -1.21
C CYS A 33 2.76 3.47 -2.28
N ASN A 34 3.31 4.02 -3.36
CA ASN A 34 2.48 4.52 -4.45
C ASN A 34 1.74 3.37 -5.15
N ASP A 35 2.42 2.25 -5.35
CA ASP A 35 1.77 1.07 -5.93
C ASP A 35 0.64 0.59 -5.04
N PHE A 36 0.87 0.60 -3.74
CA PHE A 36 -0.15 0.21 -2.77
C PHE A 36 -1.38 1.14 -2.86
N ALA A 37 -1.14 2.44 -2.92
CA ALA A 37 -2.23 3.40 -3.03
C ALA A 37 -3.02 3.20 -4.32
N GLU A 38 -2.31 2.95 -5.42
CA GLU A 38 -2.95 2.74 -6.71
C GLU A 38 -3.80 1.47 -6.69
N ALA A 39 -3.28 0.40 -6.12
CA ALA A 39 -4.02 -0.84 -6.04
C ALA A 39 -5.30 -0.67 -5.22
N LYS A 40 -5.23 0.10 -4.13
CA LYS A 40 -6.42 0.37 -3.33
C LYS A 40 -7.45 1.18 -4.11
N THR A 41 -6.98 2.14 -4.90
CA THR A 41 -7.88 2.93 -5.73
C THR A 41 -8.58 2.05 -6.76
N MET A 42 -7.83 1.17 -7.40
CA MET A 42 -8.41 0.26 -8.39
C MET A 42 -9.42 -0.69 -7.74
N LEU A 43 -9.11 -1.18 -6.55
CA LEU A 43 -10.04 -2.04 -5.85
C LEU A 43 -11.37 -1.32 -5.59
N ARG A 44 -11.29 -0.08 -5.13
CA ARG A 44 -12.52 0.69 -4.89
C ARG A 44 -13.33 0.89 -6.16
N GLN A 45 -12.63 1.12 -7.29
CA GLN A 45 -13.31 1.30 -8.55
C GLN A 45 -14.05 0.03 -8.98
N TRP A 46 -13.41 -1.13 -8.80
CA TRP A 46 -14.06 -2.38 -9.12
C TRP A 46 -15.21 -2.69 -8.18
N GLU A 47 -15.07 -2.35 -6.90
CA GLU A 47 -16.16 -2.55 -5.94
C GLU A 47 -17.40 -1.74 -6.32
N ALA A 48 -17.21 -0.59 -6.94
CA ALA A 48 -18.32 0.26 -7.37
C ALA A 48 -18.82 -0.08 -8.77
N SER A 49 -18.18 -1.02 -9.45
CA SER A 49 -18.51 -1.37 -10.82
C SER A 49 -19.70 -2.29 -10.89
N SER A 50 -20.44 -2.23 -11.99
CA SER A 50 -21.51 -3.19 -12.26
C SER A 50 -21.10 -4.24 -13.29
N SER A 51 -19.80 -4.38 -13.52
CA SER A 51 -19.27 -5.34 -14.49
C SER A 51 -19.59 -6.77 -14.08
N PRO A 52 -19.86 -7.68 -15.03
CA PRO A 52 -20.06 -9.08 -14.71
C PRO A 52 -18.84 -9.75 -14.09
N THR A 53 -17.63 -9.21 -14.31
CA THR A 53 -16.41 -9.76 -13.74
C THR A 53 -16.00 -9.06 -12.45
N ARG A 54 -16.90 -8.27 -11.86
CA ARG A 54 -16.59 -7.46 -10.70
C ARG A 54 -16.04 -8.29 -9.54
N GLU A 55 -16.66 -9.41 -9.22
CA GLU A 55 -16.22 -10.21 -8.08
C GLU A 55 -14.82 -10.75 -8.28
N GLN A 56 -14.54 -11.22 -9.49
CA GLN A 56 -13.23 -11.77 -9.78
C GLN A 56 -12.16 -10.69 -9.69
N LEU A 57 -12.43 -9.52 -10.25
CA LEU A 57 -11.45 -8.43 -10.24
C LEU A 57 -11.24 -7.86 -8.85
N CYS A 58 -12.31 -7.79 -8.06
CA CYS A 58 -12.17 -7.37 -6.66
C CYS A 58 -11.27 -8.33 -5.89
N ALA A 59 -11.45 -9.64 -6.11
CA ALA A 59 -10.62 -10.63 -5.42
C ALA A 59 -9.16 -10.49 -5.82
N GLU A 60 -8.90 -10.28 -7.11
CA GLU A 60 -7.52 -10.12 -7.59
C GLU A 60 -6.86 -8.88 -7.01
N TYR A 61 -7.56 -7.75 -7.01
CA TYR A 61 -6.98 -6.53 -6.47
C TYR A 61 -6.87 -6.57 -4.96
N GLN A 62 -7.78 -7.26 -4.30
CA GLN A 62 -7.68 -7.43 -2.85
C GLN A 62 -6.42 -8.21 -2.47
N THR A 63 -6.11 -9.27 -3.23
CA THR A 63 -4.89 -10.01 -3.03
C THR A 63 -3.65 -9.12 -3.27
N LEU A 64 -3.68 -8.34 -4.34
CA LEU A 64 -2.58 -7.44 -4.63
C LEU A 64 -2.38 -6.41 -3.52
N VAL A 65 -3.46 -5.83 -3.02
CA VAL A 65 -3.39 -4.87 -1.93
C VAL A 65 -2.74 -5.50 -0.70
N GLU A 66 -3.14 -6.71 -0.35
CA GLU A 66 -2.58 -7.37 0.82
C GLU A 66 -1.12 -7.77 0.61
N ASP A 67 -0.77 -8.20 -0.60
CA ASP A 67 0.63 -8.51 -0.90
C ASP A 67 1.50 -7.26 -0.77
N LEU A 68 1.04 -6.14 -1.29
CA LEU A 68 1.81 -4.90 -1.21
C LEU A 68 1.90 -4.40 0.24
N ALA A 69 0.83 -4.55 1.01
CA ALA A 69 0.87 -4.21 2.43
C ALA A 69 1.93 -5.04 3.15
N GLY A 70 2.02 -6.33 2.82
CA GLY A 70 3.03 -7.20 3.42
C GLY A 70 4.43 -6.76 3.06
N GLU A 71 4.64 -6.34 1.81
CA GLU A 71 5.96 -5.84 1.40
C GLU A 71 6.32 -4.56 2.12
N ILE A 72 5.35 -3.68 2.33
CA ILE A 72 5.59 -2.46 3.10
C ILE A 72 6.02 -2.80 4.52
N GLU A 73 5.33 -3.74 5.14
CA GLU A 73 5.65 -4.14 6.51
C GLU A 73 7.06 -4.72 6.59
N VAL A 74 7.41 -5.59 5.64
CA VAL A 74 8.76 -6.16 5.59
C VAL A 74 9.80 -5.07 5.43
N ALA A 75 9.55 -4.11 4.55
CA ALA A 75 10.49 -3.02 4.33
C ALA A 75 10.68 -2.19 5.59
N LEU A 76 9.60 -1.90 6.30
CA LEU A 76 9.69 -1.15 7.54
C LEU A 76 10.49 -1.90 8.58
N ASP A 77 10.23 -3.21 8.71
CA ASP A 77 10.91 -4.01 9.71
C ASP A 77 12.40 -4.14 9.42
N SER A 78 12.78 -4.26 8.14
CA SER A 78 14.17 -4.49 7.80
C SER A 78 14.98 -3.22 7.64
N ARG A 79 14.35 -2.10 7.30
CA ARG A 79 15.10 -0.87 7.02
C ARG A 79 15.02 0.15 8.13
N ILE A 80 14.06 0.04 9.04
CA ILE A 80 13.91 0.94 10.16
C ILE A 80 14.15 0.19 11.45
N GLY A 81 13.30 -0.79 11.72
CA GLY A 81 13.34 -1.49 13.00
C GLY A 81 14.36 -2.58 13.04
N GLY A 82 14.90 -2.96 11.90
CA GLY A 82 15.76 -4.10 11.87
C GLY A 82 17.14 -3.81 12.37
N ARG A 83 17.70 -3.13 12.32
CA ARG A 83 18.92 -3.03 12.80
C ARG A 83 19.53 -4.10 13.11
#